data_bc6ba1347e7632b00755d6993e38b480
#
_entry.id   bc6ba1347e7632b00755d6993e38b480
#
_cell.length_a   1.000
_cell.length_b   1.000
_cell.length_c   1.000
_cell.angle_alpha   90.00
_cell.angle_beta   90.00
_cell.angle_gamma   90.00
#
_symmetry.space_group_name_H-M   'P 1'
#
loop_
_entity.id
_entity.type
_entity.pdbx_description
1 polymer ?
#
loop_
_entity_poly.entity_id
_entity_poly.type
_entity_poly.pdbx_seq_one_letter_code
_entity_poly.pdbx_strand_id
1 'polypeptide(L)'
;MIKLVGVEKTLGKQPVLRGVDLTIPTGKLTTIIGRSGEGKSVLLKHIIGLMQPDRGEVWIDGTNIARLKGQALNEVRKKFAMLFQGAALFDSMTVFENVAFPLREKLRLKGEIVTRRVEEKLEQVGLKGMGHKFPAELSGGMRKRAGLARALVMEPEIILFDEPTTGLDPLMAKAIHDLIVAMQQQFKFTAVMVSHEIPEIFGISDYVAMLKNGRIAAMAPSNEFVKTTDEEIREFIFVAGTVTPKGLPTASL
;
A
#
# COMPACT_ATOMS: atom_id res chain seq x y z
N MET A 1 6.75 -1.90 -13.75
CA MET A 1 6.25 -0.51 -13.84
C MET A 1 4.73 -0.52 -13.88
N ILE A 2 4.08 0.32 -13.07
CA ILE A 2 2.63 0.48 -13.07
C ILE A 2 2.31 1.82 -13.72
N LYS A 3 1.35 1.84 -14.68
CA LYS A 3 0.93 3.08 -15.35
C LYS A 3 -0.60 3.09 -15.49
N LEU A 4 -1.21 4.16 -15.04
CA LEU A 4 -2.62 4.48 -15.25
C LEU A 4 -2.71 5.60 -16.28
N VAL A 5 -3.64 5.49 -17.23
CA VAL A 5 -3.83 6.46 -18.31
C VAL A 5 -5.30 6.80 -18.40
N GLY A 6 -5.66 8.02 -18.04
CA GLY A 6 -7.01 8.56 -18.10
C GLY A 6 -8.05 7.73 -17.36
N VAL A 7 -7.71 7.14 -16.21
CA VAL A 7 -8.59 6.22 -15.48
C VAL A 7 -9.77 6.97 -14.86
N GLU A 8 -10.98 6.60 -15.27
CA GLU A 8 -12.23 7.12 -14.74
C GLU A 8 -13.03 6.03 -14.04
N LYS A 9 -13.69 6.38 -12.92
CA LYS A 9 -14.58 5.48 -12.19
C LYS A 9 -15.72 6.23 -11.51
N THR A 10 -16.93 5.77 -11.76
CA THR A 10 -18.14 6.22 -11.08
C THR A 10 -18.65 5.09 -10.19
N LEU A 11 -18.98 5.38 -8.93
CA LEU A 11 -19.62 4.46 -8.00
C LEU A 11 -21.05 4.95 -7.73
N GLY A 12 -22.03 4.18 -8.19
CA GLY A 12 -23.42 4.63 -8.21
C GLY A 12 -23.59 5.85 -9.12
N LYS A 13 -23.87 7.01 -8.53
CA LYS A 13 -23.97 8.30 -9.27
C LYS A 13 -22.77 9.22 -9.02
N GLN A 14 -21.82 8.83 -8.17
CA GLN A 14 -20.70 9.67 -7.78
C GLN A 14 -19.46 9.35 -8.61
N PRO A 15 -18.93 10.29 -9.42
CA PRO A 15 -17.65 10.14 -10.08
C PRO A 15 -16.52 10.25 -9.05
N VAL A 16 -15.78 9.14 -8.87
CA VAL A 16 -14.70 9.01 -7.87
C VAL A 16 -13.33 9.25 -8.49
N LEU A 17 -13.05 8.62 -9.63
CA LEU A 17 -11.85 8.89 -10.42
C LEU A 17 -12.27 9.58 -11.72
N ARG A 18 -11.56 10.65 -12.09
CA ARG A 18 -11.97 11.58 -13.14
C ARG A 18 -10.86 11.82 -14.18
N GLY A 19 -10.23 10.75 -14.65
CA GLY A 19 -9.11 10.81 -15.57
C GLY A 19 -7.79 10.85 -14.81
N VAL A 20 -7.47 9.76 -14.12
CA VAL A 20 -6.22 9.60 -13.37
C VAL A 20 -5.11 9.18 -14.31
N ASP A 21 -4.05 10.01 -14.40
CA ASP A 21 -2.77 9.69 -15.01
C ASP A 21 -1.72 9.54 -13.92
N LEU A 22 -1.08 8.36 -13.82
CA LEU A 22 -0.11 8.06 -12.78
C LEU A 22 0.89 7.01 -13.27
N THR A 23 2.18 7.27 -13.09
CA THR A 23 3.24 6.30 -13.38
C THR A 23 4.02 6.00 -12.11
N ILE A 24 4.03 4.74 -11.66
CA ILE A 24 4.72 4.30 -10.45
C ILE A 24 6.00 3.56 -10.87
N PRO A 25 7.19 4.04 -10.46
CA PRO A 25 8.47 3.43 -10.79
C PRO A 25 8.62 2.04 -10.14
N THR A 26 9.24 1.11 -10.88
CA THR A 26 9.55 -0.24 -10.39
C THR A 26 10.57 -0.19 -9.26
N GLY A 27 10.39 -1.05 -8.25
CA GLY A 27 11.31 -1.19 -7.13
C GLY A 27 11.37 0.02 -6.19
N LYS A 28 10.38 0.92 -6.27
CA LYS A 28 10.27 2.13 -5.46
C LYS A 28 9.04 2.09 -4.57
N LEU A 29 9.10 2.81 -3.45
CA LEU A 29 7.95 3.06 -2.60
C LEU A 29 7.31 4.39 -3.01
N THR A 30 6.10 4.30 -3.56
CA THR A 30 5.28 5.47 -3.92
C THR A 30 4.10 5.58 -2.97
N THR A 31 3.96 6.70 -2.27
CA THR A 31 2.81 6.96 -1.40
C THR A 31 1.81 7.88 -2.08
N ILE A 32 0.55 7.47 -2.10
CA ILE A 32 -0.58 8.25 -2.60
C ILE A 32 -1.28 8.89 -1.40
N ILE A 33 -1.26 10.20 -1.35
CA ILE A 33 -1.89 11.02 -0.31
C ILE A 33 -3.16 11.69 -0.85
N GLY A 34 -4.00 12.20 0.04
CA GLY A 34 -5.23 12.92 -0.28
C GLY A 34 -6.25 12.82 0.84
N ARG A 35 -7.28 13.65 0.80
CA ARG A 35 -8.34 13.67 1.82
C ARG A 35 -9.11 12.34 1.85
N SER A 36 -9.78 12.06 2.97
CA SER A 36 -10.70 10.91 3.03
C SER A 36 -11.80 11.04 1.97
N GLY A 37 -12.14 9.93 1.32
CA GLY A 37 -13.17 9.93 0.25
C GLY A 37 -12.68 10.31 -1.15
N GLU A 38 -11.44 10.77 -1.34
CA GLU A 38 -10.88 11.14 -2.66
C GLU A 38 -10.71 9.96 -3.64
N GLY A 39 -10.90 8.72 -3.18
CA GLY A 39 -10.81 7.55 -4.05
C GLY A 39 -9.48 6.79 -4.00
N LYS A 40 -8.62 7.02 -3.00
CA LYS A 40 -7.32 6.36 -2.86
C LYS A 40 -7.41 4.82 -2.85
N SER A 41 -8.28 4.25 -2.01
CA SER A 41 -8.51 2.79 -1.98
C SER A 41 -9.18 2.27 -3.24
N VAL A 42 -9.99 3.10 -3.93
CA VAL A 42 -10.56 2.79 -5.25
C VAL A 42 -9.43 2.68 -6.27
N LEU A 43 -8.47 3.59 -6.22
CA LEU A 43 -7.30 3.58 -7.10
C LEU A 43 -6.46 2.30 -6.90
N LEU A 44 -6.19 1.89 -5.65
CA LEU A 44 -5.50 0.61 -5.37
C LEU A 44 -6.26 -0.59 -5.95
N LYS A 45 -7.61 -0.60 -5.86
CA LYS A 45 -8.43 -1.67 -6.44
C LYS A 45 -8.32 -1.76 -7.95
N HIS A 46 -8.11 -0.63 -8.65
CA HIS A 46 -7.84 -0.63 -10.10
C HIS A 46 -6.43 -1.18 -10.39
N ILE A 47 -5.42 -0.78 -9.64
CA ILE A 47 -4.03 -1.24 -9.81
C ILE A 47 -3.93 -2.77 -9.70
N ILE A 48 -4.62 -3.39 -8.73
CA ILE A 48 -4.61 -4.87 -8.57
C ILE A 48 -5.66 -5.57 -9.47
N GLY A 49 -6.45 -4.80 -10.22
CA GLY A 49 -7.51 -5.34 -11.07
C GLY A 49 -8.73 -5.89 -10.34
N LEU A 50 -8.93 -5.57 -9.05
CA LEU A 50 -10.16 -5.91 -8.31
C LEU A 50 -11.37 -5.10 -8.79
N MET A 51 -11.11 -3.97 -9.44
CA MET A 51 -12.12 -3.11 -10.03
C MET A 51 -11.67 -2.71 -11.43
N GLN A 52 -12.57 -2.76 -12.39
CA GLN A 52 -12.31 -2.28 -13.75
C GLN A 52 -12.70 -0.80 -13.86
N PRO A 53 -11.90 0.02 -14.55
CA PRO A 53 -12.25 1.40 -14.84
C PRO A 53 -13.44 1.46 -15.80
N ASP A 54 -14.20 2.55 -15.74
CA ASP A 54 -15.27 2.84 -16.71
C ASP A 54 -14.66 3.34 -18.03
N ARG A 55 -13.53 4.09 -17.92
CA ARG A 55 -12.67 4.53 -19.04
C ARG A 55 -11.22 4.54 -18.62
N GLY A 56 -10.33 4.59 -19.62
CA GLY A 56 -8.90 4.61 -19.42
C GLY A 56 -8.28 3.23 -19.34
N GLU A 57 -7.00 3.20 -18.97
CA GLU A 57 -6.17 2.00 -19.04
C GLU A 57 -5.33 1.84 -17.77
N VAL A 58 -5.08 0.58 -17.39
CA VAL A 58 -4.20 0.21 -16.27
C VAL A 58 -3.16 -0.78 -16.80
N TRP A 59 -1.92 -0.34 -16.83
CA TRP A 59 -0.79 -1.11 -17.36
C TRP A 59 0.09 -1.63 -16.23
N ILE A 60 0.36 -2.92 -16.24
CA ILE A 60 1.27 -3.61 -15.32
C ILE A 60 2.34 -4.29 -16.18
N ASP A 61 3.58 -3.80 -16.10
CA ASP A 61 4.72 -4.32 -16.86
C ASP A 61 4.41 -4.52 -18.36
N GLY A 62 3.79 -3.51 -18.97
CA GLY A 62 3.44 -3.53 -20.40
C GLY A 62 2.13 -4.27 -20.74
N THR A 63 1.43 -4.85 -19.76
CA THR A 63 0.14 -5.52 -19.96
C THR A 63 -1.00 -4.64 -19.50
N ASN A 64 -1.96 -4.30 -20.38
CA ASN A 64 -3.16 -3.56 -20.00
C ASN A 64 -4.18 -4.49 -19.33
N ILE A 65 -4.27 -4.40 -17.99
CA ILE A 65 -5.14 -5.28 -17.19
C ILE A 65 -6.61 -4.83 -17.19
N ALA A 66 -6.92 -3.59 -17.60
CA ALA A 66 -8.30 -3.11 -17.69
C ALA A 66 -9.15 -3.91 -18.70
N ARG A 67 -8.50 -4.60 -19.65
CA ARG A 67 -9.16 -5.43 -20.66
C ARG A 67 -9.12 -6.92 -20.35
N LEU A 68 -8.37 -7.33 -19.32
CA LEU A 68 -8.22 -8.75 -18.96
C LEU A 68 -9.36 -9.23 -18.08
N LYS A 69 -9.72 -10.51 -18.25
CA LYS A 69 -10.72 -11.24 -17.45
C LYS A 69 -10.24 -12.67 -17.16
N GLY A 70 -10.89 -13.32 -16.20
CA GLY A 70 -10.67 -14.73 -15.91
C GLY A 70 -9.21 -15.08 -15.62
N GLN A 71 -8.72 -16.13 -16.26
CA GLN A 71 -7.38 -16.67 -16.01
C GLN A 71 -6.26 -15.67 -16.33
N ALA A 72 -6.36 -14.92 -17.44
CA ALA A 72 -5.34 -13.95 -17.82
C ALA A 72 -5.15 -12.85 -16.77
N LEU A 73 -6.24 -12.34 -16.19
CA LEU A 73 -6.17 -11.37 -15.10
C LEU A 73 -5.60 -12.01 -13.82
N ASN A 74 -5.95 -13.26 -13.54
CA ASN A 74 -5.45 -13.98 -12.37
C ASN A 74 -3.93 -14.24 -12.46
N GLU A 75 -3.38 -14.47 -13.65
CA GLU A 75 -1.91 -14.57 -13.83
C GLU A 75 -1.22 -13.26 -13.45
N VAL A 76 -1.74 -12.11 -13.88
CA VAL A 76 -1.16 -10.82 -13.48
C VAL A 76 -1.30 -10.60 -11.97
N ARG A 77 -2.42 -10.97 -11.38
CA ARG A 77 -2.65 -10.84 -9.92
C ARG A 77 -1.69 -11.67 -9.07
N LYS A 78 -1.05 -12.71 -9.61
CA LYS A 78 -0.02 -13.47 -8.88
C LYS A 78 1.20 -12.62 -8.51
N LYS A 79 1.48 -11.56 -9.28
CA LYS A 79 2.55 -10.61 -8.99
C LYS A 79 2.28 -9.72 -7.77
N PHE A 80 1.04 -9.69 -7.31
CA PHE A 80 0.58 -8.75 -6.29
C PHE A 80 0.37 -9.42 -4.94
N ALA A 81 0.70 -8.65 -3.90
CA ALA A 81 0.13 -8.81 -2.57
C ALA A 81 -0.51 -7.51 -2.10
N MET A 82 -1.38 -7.59 -1.10
CA MET A 82 -2.02 -6.43 -0.50
C MET A 82 -2.10 -6.57 1.01
N LEU A 83 -1.68 -5.51 1.71
CA LEU A 83 -1.93 -5.32 3.13
C LEU A 83 -3.09 -4.33 3.29
N PHE A 84 -4.20 -4.83 3.76
CA PHE A 84 -5.41 -4.04 4.02
C PHE A 84 -5.30 -3.29 5.36
N GLN A 85 -6.08 -2.23 5.51
CA GLN A 85 -6.16 -1.39 6.71
C GLN A 85 -6.34 -2.21 8.01
N GLY A 86 -7.19 -3.23 8.03
CA GLY A 86 -7.42 -4.13 9.17
C GLY A 86 -6.49 -5.35 9.22
N ALA A 87 -5.42 -5.42 8.40
CA ALA A 87 -4.62 -6.62 8.13
C ALA A 87 -5.41 -7.79 7.51
N ALA A 88 -6.73 -7.82 7.62
CA ALA A 88 -7.67 -8.81 7.07
C ALA A 88 -7.23 -10.27 7.34
N LEU A 89 -6.75 -10.54 8.55
CA LEU A 89 -6.45 -11.91 8.99
C LEU A 89 -7.77 -12.69 9.17
N PHE A 90 -7.72 -13.98 8.90
CA PHE A 90 -8.82 -14.90 9.21
C PHE A 90 -8.81 -15.19 10.71
N ASP A 91 -9.84 -14.79 11.43
CA ASP A 91 -9.92 -14.92 12.89
C ASP A 91 -9.99 -16.39 13.35
N SER A 92 -10.49 -17.27 12.49
CA SER A 92 -10.58 -18.72 12.73
C SER A 92 -9.27 -19.48 12.47
N MET A 93 -8.23 -18.81 12.01
CA MET A 93 -6.92 -19.38 11.70
C MET A 93 -5.85 -18.80 12.62
N THR A 94 -4.88 -19.63 13.00
CA THR A 94 -3.69 -19.17 13.68
C THR A 94 -2.86 -18.21 12.81
N VAL A 95 -1.89 -17.51 13.39
CA VAL A 95 -0.94 -16.68 12.65
C VAL A 95 -0.20 -17.49 11.60
N PHE A 96 0.27 -18.71 11.97
CA PHE A 96 0.90 -19.62 11.04
C PHE A 96 0.00 -19.97 9.86
N GLU A 97 -1.24 -20.33 10.12
CA GLU A 97 -2.21 -20.70 9.07
C GLU A 97 -2.55 -19.52 8.16
N ASN A 98 -2.71 -18.32 8.72
CA ASN A 98 -2.91 -17.09 7.95
C ASN A 98 -1.76 -16.84 6.97
N VAL A 99 -0.50 -16.99 7.42
CA VAL A 99 0.67 -16.78 6.57
C VAL A 99 0.85 -17.94 5.58
N ALA A 100 0.54 -19.18 5.98
CA ALA A 100 0.59 -20.37 5.13
C ALA A 100 -0.49 -20.39 4.04
N PHE A 101 -1.61 -19.70 4.28
CA PHE A 101 -2.81 -19.76 3.42
C PHE A 101 -2.50 -19.54 1.93
N PRO A 102 -1.83 -18.46 1.51
CA PRO A 102 -1.53 -18.24 0.09
C PRO A 102 -0.59 -19.30 -0.50
N LEU A 103 0.34 -19.86 0.25
CA LEU A 103 1.21 -20.94 -0.21
C LEU A 103 0.41 -22.22 -0.51
N ARG A 104 -0.54 -22.53 0.37
CA ARG A 104 -1.39 -23.71 0.24
C ARG A 104 -2.41 -23.56 -0.88
N GLU A 105 -3.10 -22.43 -0.95
CA GLU A 105 -4.18 -22.19 -1.90
C GLU A 105 -3.70 -21.91 -3.34
N LYS A 106 -2.68 -21.03 -3.49
CA LYS A 106 -2.22 -20.61 -4.81
C LYS A 106 -1.13 -21.52 -5.37
N LEU A 107 -0.15 -21.95 -4.53
CA LEU A 107 0.99 -22.75 -4.97
C LEU A 107 0.81 -24.25 -4.69
N ARG A 108 -0.25 -24.65 -3.97
CA ARG A 108 -0.52 -26.04 -3.57
C ARG A 108 0.63 -26.69 -2.79
N LEU A 109 1.46 -25.87 -2.12
CA LEU A 109 2.56 -26.37 -1.31
C LEU A 109 2.05 -26.98 0.00
N LYS A 110 2.79 -27.99 0.52
CA LYS A 110 2.47 -28.72 1.75
C LYS A 110 3.74 -29.07 2.52
N GLY A 111 3.56 -29.53 3.76
CA GLY A 111 4.62 -30.09 4.57
C GLY A 111 5.70 -29.07 4.96
N GLU A 112 6.92 -29.55 5.08
CA GLU A 112 8.07 -28.84 5.64
C GLU A 112 8.42 -27.54 4.88
N ILE A 113 8.25 -27.51 3.56
CA ILE A 113 8.50 -26.31 2.76
C ILE A 113 7.61 -25.13 3.17
N VAL A 114 6.33 -25.41 3.51
CA VAL A 114 5.41 -24.37 4.01
C VAL A 114 5.85 -23.91 5.39
N THR A 115 6.18 -24.86 6.28
CA THR A 115 6.64 -24.55 7.63
C THR A 115 7.86 -23.64 7.61
N ARG A 116 8.89 -24.00 6.85
CA ARG A 116 10.11 -23.21 6.73
C ARG A 116 9.85 -21.79 6.21
N ARG A 117 9.08 -21.65 5.11
CA ARG A 117 8.78 -20.34 4.53
C ARG A 117 7.97 -19.45 5.48
N VAL A 118 7.01 -20.03 6.19
CA VAL A 118 6.18 -19.29 7.15
C VAL A 118 7.02 -18.82 8.34
N GLU A 119 7.80 -19.71 8.95
CA GLU A 119 8.64 -19.37 10.10
C GLU A 119 9.67 -18.30 9.74
N GLU A 120 10.31 -18.42 8.57
CA GLU A 120 11.22 -17.39 8.05
C GLU A 120 10.54 -16.02 7.92
N LYS A 121 9.34 -15.95 7.34
CA LYS A 121 8.63 -14.68 7.21
C LYS A 121 8.16 -14.14 8.55
N LEU A 122 7.72 -14.99 9.47
CA LEU A 122 7.36 -14.57 10.83
C LEU A 122 8.57 -14.01 11.59
N GLU A 123 9.75 -14.63 11.45
CA GLU A 123 10.97 -14.10 12.03
C GLU A 123 11.36 -12.75 11.44
N GLN A 124 11.29 -12.58 10.12
CA GLN A 124 11.59 -11.34 9.41
C GLN A 124 10.71 -10.16 9.84
N VAL A 125 9.45 -10.42 10.19
CA VAL A 125 8.55 -9.36 10.69
C VAL A 125 8.55 -9.24 12.22
N GLY A 126 9.44 -9.94 12.93
CA GLY A 126 9.57 -9.89 14.39
C GLY A 126 8.45 -10.62 15.15
N LEU A 127 7.91 -11.69 14.57
CA LEU A 127 6.88 -12.57 15.18
C LEU A 127 7.38 -14.01 15.38
N LYS A 128 8.69 -14.21 15.58
CA LYS A 128 9.28 -15.53 15.84
C LYS A 128 8.57 -16.20 17.01
N GLY A 129 8.16 -17.47 16.83
CA GLY A 129 7.49 -18.26 17.85
C GLY A 129 6.02 -17.91 18.09
N MET A 130 5.44 -16.92 17.37
CA MET A 130 4.05 -16.50 17.53
C MET A 130 3.06 -17.20 16.59
N GLY A 131 3.53 -18.16 15.80
CA GLY A 131 2.74 -18.84 14.79
C GLY A 131 1.51 -19.58 15.33
N HIS A 132 1.56 -20.05 16.57
CA HIS A 132 0.47 -20.78 17.23
C HIS A 132 -0.70 -19.89 17.72
N LYS A 133 -0.47 -18.59 17.85
CA LYS A 133 -1.48 -17.64 18.34
C LYS A 133 -2.58 -17.38 17.31
N PHE A 134 -3.75 -17.01 17.79
CA PHE A 134 -4.84 -16.49 16.98
C PHE A 134 -4.78 -14.95 16.86
N PRO A 135 -5.37 -14.34 15.81
CA PRO A 135 -5.38 -12.88 15.66
C PRO A 135 -5.91 -12.12 16.86
N ALA A 136 -6.89 -12.68 17.59
CA ALA A 136 -7.47 -12.09 18.80
C ALA A 136 -6.45 -11.95 19.95
N GLU A 137 -5.39 -12.76 19.96
CA GLU A 137 -4.36 -12.76 21.00
C GLU A 137 -3.21 -11.77 20.68
N LEU A 138 -3.28 -11.09 19.52
CA LEU A 138 -2.25 -10.19 19.04
C LEU A 138 -2.61 -8.73 19.32
N SER A 139 -1.60 -7.91 19.62
CA SER A 139 -1.75 -6.45 19.58
C SER A 139 -2.04 -5.95 18.16
N GLY A 140 -2.49 -4.70 18.02
CA GLY A 140 -2.73 -4.07 16.71
C GLY A 140 -1.50 -4.13 15.80
N GLY A 141 -0.34 -3.75 16.31
CA GLY A 141 0.92 -3.81 15.57
C GLY A 141 1.33 -5.24 15.19
N MET A 142 1.13 -6.22 16.08
CA MET A 142 1.41 -7.63 15.77
C MET A 142 0.49 -8.16 14.67
N ARG A 143 -0.78 -7.77 14.65
CA ARG A 143 -1.70 -8.11 13.54
C ARG A 143 -1.22 -7.55 12.19
N LYS A 144 -0.75 -6.30 12.17
CA LYS A 144 -0.18 -5.68 10.96
C LYS A 144 1.07 -6.42 10.47
N ARG A 145 1.96 -6.81 11.39
CA ARG A 145 3.16 -7.62 11.10
C ARG A 145 2.79 -8.99 10.53
N ALA A 146 1.80 -9.68 11.09
CA ALA A 146 1.31 -10.95 10.56
C ALA A 146 0.70 -10.80 9.16
N GLY A 147 -0.07 -9.73 8.93
CA GLY A 147 -0.59 -9.39 7.60
C GLY A 147 0.53 -9.12 6.58
N LEU A 148 1.59 -8.44 7.00
CA LEU A 148 2.77 -8.20 6.16
C LEU A 148 3.52 -9.51 5.86
N ALA A 149 3.71 -10.41 6.84
CA ALA A 149 4.29 -11.72 6.62
C ALA A 149 3.48 -12.52 5.58
N ARG A 150 2.14 -12.51 5.69
CA ARG A 150 1.24 -13.15 4.72
C ARG A 150 1.36 -12.55 3.33
N ALA A 151 1.56 -11.23 3.22
CA ALA A 151 1.79 -10.58 1.93
C ALA A 151 3.14 -10.98 1.33
N LEU A 152 4.19 -11.05 2.14
CA LEU A 152 5.57 -11.33 1.71
C LEU A 152 5.83 -12.81 1.40
N VAL A 153 5.07 -13.76 1.97
CA VAL A 153 5.35 -15.20 1.87
C VAL A 153 5.32 -15.74 0.43
N MET A 154 4.61 -15.03 -0.45
CA MET A 154 4.52 -15.33 -1.89
C MET A 154 5.64 -14.68 -2.72
N GLU A 155 6.51 -13.88 -2.10
CA GLU A 155 7.57 -13.13 -2.77
C GLU A 155 7.04 -12.28 -3.95
N PRO A 156 6.06 -11.40 -3.71
CA PRO A 156 5.40 -10.65 -4.77
C PRO A 156 6.34 -9.61 -5.38
N GLU A 157 6.12 -9.29 -6.67
CA GLU A 157 6.80 -8.19 -7.36
C GLU A 157 6.25 -6.82 -6.94
N ILE A 158 4.97 -6.77 -6.52
CA ILE A 158 4.26 -5.53 -6.16
C ILE A 158 3.47 -5.74 -4.88
N ILE A 159 3.63 -4.84 -3.91
CA ILE A 159 2.81 -4.83 -2.69
C ILE A 159 2.03 -3.53 -2.59
N LEU A 160 0.72 -3.65 -2.39
CA LEU A 160 -0.18 -2.53 -2.14
C LEU A 160 -0.46 -2.44 -0.63
N PHE A 161 -0.35 -1.24 -0.07
CA PHE A 161 -0.60 -0.94 1.33
C PHE A 161 -1.78 0.04 1.42
N ASP A 162 -2.91 -0.40 1.95
CA ASP A 162 -4.07 0.46 2.17
C ASP A 162 -4.11 0.88 3.64
N GLU A 163 -3.59 2.04 3.94
CA GLU A 163 -3.50 2.64 5.28
C GLU A 163 -2.93 1.68 6.34
N PRO A 164 -1.68 1.21 6.18
CA PRO A 164 -1.13 0.10 6.97
C PRO A 164 -1.00 0.41 8.47
N THR A 165 -0.94 1.66 8.86
CA THR A 165 -0.68 2.14 10.23
C THR A 165 -1.91 2.70 10.94
N THR A 166 -3.03 2.88 10.23
CA THR A 166 -4.28 3.39 10.82
C THR A 166 -4.71 2.58 12.03
N GLY A 167 -5.01 3.28 13.13
CA GLY A 167 -5.44 2.71 14.40
C GLY A 167 -4.31 2.25 15.33
N LEU A 168 -3.06 2.59 14.99
CA LEU A 168 -1.89 2.39 15.84
C LEU A 168 -1.51 3.72 16.51
N ASP A 169 -0.85 3.63 17.67
CA ASP A 169 -0.18 4.78 18.27
C ASP A 169 1.05 5.19 17.42
N PRO A 170 1.57 6.43 17.57
CA PRO A 170 2.65 6.94 16.73
C PRO A 170 3.93 6.08 16.76
N LEU A 171 4.27 5.50 17.91
CA LEU A 171 5.47 4.68 18.05
C LEU A 171 5.33 3.36 17.28
N MET A 172 4.16 2.72 17.40
CA MET A 172 3.85 1.51 16.66
C MET A 172 3.70 1.77 15.16
N ALA A 173 3.09 2.89 14.77
CA ALA A 173 2.98 3.31 13.36
C ALA A 173 4.38 3.46 12.74
N LYS A 174 5.28 4.17 13.41
CA LYS A 174 6.68 4.29 12.98
C LYS A 174 7.35 2.92 12.83
N ALA A 175 7.18 2.03 13.80
CA ALA A 175 7.78 0.68 13.73
C ALA A 175 7.26 -0.16 12.55
N ILE A 176 6.00 0.03 12.13
CA ILE A 176 5.45 -0.61 10.92
C ILE A 176 6.01 0.04 9.65
N HIS A 177 6.12 1.37 9.61
CA HIS A 177 6.74 2.08 8.49
C HIS A 177 8.19 1.64 8.29
N ASP A 178 9.00 1.65 9.36
CA ASP A 178 10.41 1.22 9.33
C ASP A 178 10.52 -0.24 8.83
N LEU A 179 9.62 -1.11 9.28
CA LEU A 179 9.57 -2.51 8.83
C LEU A 179 9.23 -2.63 7.33
N ILE A 180 8.25 -1.86 6.84
CA ILE A 180 7.88 -1.85 5.40
C ILE A 180 9.08 -1.41 4.56
N VAL A 181 9.77 -0.34 4.96
CA VAL A 181 10.97 0.16 4.27
C VAL A 181 12.08 -0.90 4.27
N ALA A 182 12.37 -1.52 5.42
CA ALA A 182 13.37 -2.57 5.53
C ALA A 182 13.06 -3.75 4.60
N MET A 183 11.80 -4.22 4.59
CA MET A 183 11.36 -5.31 3.72
C MET A 183 11.43 -4.91 2.24
N GLN A 184 11.04 -3.68 1.88
CA GLN A 184 11.14 -3.18 0.51
C GLN A 184 12.60 -3.12 0.05
N GLN A 185 13.50 -2.65 0.91
CA GLN A 185 14.93 -2.61 0.60
C GLN A 185 15.55 -4.00 0.44
N GLN A 186 15.12 -4.97 1.26
CA GLN A 186 15.60 -6.34 1.22
C GLN A 186 15.09 -7.09 -0.02
N PHE A 187 13.79 -7.01 -0.31
CA PHE A 187 13.14 -7.81 -1.36
C PHE A 187 12.96 -7.07 -2.68
N LYS A 188 13.22 -5.76 -2.72
CA LYS A 188 13.16 -4.92 -3.93
C LYS A 188 11.82 -4.93 -4.68
N PHE A 189 10.72 -5.22 -3.99
CA PHE A 189 9.39 -5.12 -4.58
C PHE A 189 9.00 -3.67 -4.84
N THR A 190 8.09 -3.44 -5.78
CA THR A 190 7.44 -2.14 -5.97
C THR A 190 6.37 -1.96 -4.91
N ALA A 191 6.43 -0.89 -4.13
CA ALA A 191 5.47 -0.58 -3.08
C ALA A 191 4.56 0.58 -3.49
N VAL A 192 3.25 0.39 -3.36
CA VAL A 192 2.26 1.48 -3.49
C VAL A 192 1.50 1.58 -2.18
N MET A 193 1.64 2.69 -1.51
CA MET A 193 1.02 2.94 -0.22
C MET A 193 -0.04 4.03 -0.35
N VAL A 194 -1.18 3.83 0.28
CA VAL A 194 -2.14 4.89 0.57
C VAL A 194 -2.00 5.26 2.04
N SER A 195 -1.81 6.52 2.34
CA SER A 195 -1.73 7.03 3.70
C SER A 195 -2.25 8.46 3.81
N HIS A 196 -2.65 8.83 5.01
CA HIS A 196 -2.95 10.21 5.41
C HIS A 196 -2.04 10.69 6.56
N GLU A 197 -1.05 9.88 6.94
CA GLU A 197 -0.11 10.17 8.03
C GLU A 197 1.02 11.08 7.54
N ILE A 198 0.80 12.37 7.59
CA ILE A 198 1.76 13.41 7.26
C ILE A 198 2.28 14.01 8.58
N PRO A 199 3.59 14.17 8.76
CA PRO A 199 4.66 14.17 7.75
C PRO A 199 5.42 12.84 7.57
N GLU A 200 5.09 11.81 8.34
CA GLU A 200 5.87 10.57 8.46
C GLU A 200 6.15 9.91 7.11
N ILE A 201 5.16 9.95 6.19
CA ILE A 201 5.28 9.32 4.87
C ILE A 201 6.40 9.92 4.01
N PHE A 202 6.77 11.18 4.23
CA PHE A 202 7.83 11.82 3.44
C PHE A 202 9.21 11.24 3.77
N GLY A 203 9.40 10.75 5.01
CA GLY A 203 10.65 10.12 5.43
C GLY A 203 10.85 8.70 4.92
N ILE A 204 9.79 8.05 4.45
CA ILE A 204 9.82 6.64 4.05
C ILE A 204 9.59 6.42 2.55
N SER A 205 9.01 7.39 1.85
CA SER A 205 8.64 7.27 0.43
C SER A 205 9.75 7.74 -0.50
N ASP A 206 9.96 7.01 -1.61
CA ASP A 206 10.78 7.51 -2.73
C ASP A 206 10.01 8.60 -3.50
N TYR A 207 8.71 8.36 -3.74
CA TYR A 207 7.81 9.26 -4.47
C TYR A 207 6.52 9.49 -3.69
N VAL A 208 5.97 10.68 -3.86
CA VAL A 208 4.64 11.03 -3.33
C VAL A 208 3.77 11.52 -4.47
N ALA A 209 2.52 11.03 -4.53
CA ALA A 209 1.49 11.49 -5.45
C ALA A 209 0.28 11.98 -4.66
N MET A 210 -0.27 13.15 -5.00
CA MET A 210 -1.49 13.68 -4.37
C MET A 210 -2.70 13.41 -5.25
N LEU A 211 -3.64 12.62 -4.73
CA LEU A 211 -4.96 12.45 -5.33
C LEU A 211 -5.91 13.51 -4.76
N LYS A 212 -6.47 14.33 -5.64
CA LYS A 212 -7.41 15.41 -5.31
C LYS A 212 -8.52 15.49 -6.35
N ASN A 213 -9.76 15.58 -5.91
CA ASN A 213 -10.93 15.67 -6.79
C ASN A 213 -10.96 14.57 -7.87
N GLY A 214 -10.47 13.36 -7.55
CA GLY A 214 -10.42 12.22 -8.46
C GLY A 214 -9.32 12.30 -9.53
N ARG A 215 -8.32 13.19 -9.40
CA ARG A 215 -7.17 13.34 -10.32
C ARG A 215 -5.86 13.38 -9.54
N ILE A 216 -4.76 13.06 -10.19
CA ILE A 216 -3.42 13.31 -9.63
C ILE A 216 -3.11 14.80 -9.81
N ALA A 217 -3.08 15.52 -8.68
CA ALA A 217 -2.74 16.94 -8.67
C ALA A 217 -1.23 17.16 -8.86
N ALA A 218 -0.42 16.31 -8.24
CA ALA A 218 1.04 16.33 -8.39
C ALA A 218 1.63 14.96 -8.07
N MET A 219 2.81 14.67 -8.66
CA MET A 219 3.68 13.57 -8.28
C MET A 219 5.14 14.01 -8.41
N ALA A 220 5.95 13.76 -7.38
CA ALA A 220 7.37 14.09 -7.38
C ALA A 220 8.14 13.15 -6.44
N PRO A 221 9.50 13.11 -6.52
CA PRO A 221 10.34 12.56 -5.46
C PRO A 221 9.97 13.18 -4.12
N SER A 222 9.98 12.39 -3.05
CA SER A 222 9.49 12.84 -1.73
C SER A 222 10.17 14.12 -1.23
N ASN A 223 11.49 14.22 -1.41
CA ASN A 223 12.29 15.39 -1.02
C ASN A 223 11.99 16.66 -1.83
N GLU A 224 11.44 16.54 -3.03
CA GLU A 224 10.98 17.65 -3.87
C GLU A 224 9.52 18.00 -3.57
N PHE A 225 8.68 16.97 -3.34
CA PHE A 225 7.27 17.16 -3.04
C PHE A 225 7.03 18.05 -1.83
N VAL A 226 7.82 17.90 -0.76
CA VAL A 226 7.72 18.75 0.44
C VAL A 226 8.14 20.20 0.20
N LYS A 227 8.87 20.49 -0.88
CA LYS A 227 9.33 21.82 -1.27
C LYS A 227 8.42 22.50 -2.30
N THR A 228 7.28 21.86 -2.61
CA THR A 228 6.35 22.39 -3.62
C THR A 228 5.99 23.84 -3.36
N THR A 229 5.85 24.63 -4.44
CA THR A 229 5.36 26.01 -4.40
C THR A 229 3.84 26.11 -4.62
N ASP A 230 3.18 25.00 -4.95
CA ASP A 230 1.74 24.93 -5.09
C ASP A 230 1.07 25.16 -3.74
N GLU A 231 0.30 26.25 -3.62
CA GLU A 231 -0.32 26.69 -2.37
C GLU A 231 -1.28 25.66 -1.81
N GLU A 232 -2.07 25.00 -2.66
CA GLU A 232 -3.06 24.01 -2.23
C GLU A 232 -2.41 22.74 -1.68
N ILE A 233 -1.30 22.30 -2.29
CA ILE A 233 -0.52 21.14 -1.81
C ILE A 233 0.17 21.52 -0.51
N ARG A 234 0.72 22.71 -0.41
CA ARG A 234 1.35 23.23 0.82
C ARG A 234 0.34 23.31 1.96
N GLU A 235 -0.84 23.87 1.70
CA GLU A 235 -1.91 23.93 2.69
C GLU A 235 -2.30 22.52 3.18
N PHE A 236 -2.44 21.56 2.26
CA PHE A 236 -2.74 20.18 2.62
C PHE A 236 -1.64 19.55 3.50
N ILE A 237 -0.37 19.73 3.14
CA ILE A 237 0.77 19.23 3.93
C ILE A 237 0.80 19.93 5.31
N PHE A 238 0.55 21.22 5.37
CA PHE A 238 0.56 22.01 6.61
C PHE A 238 -0.62 21.63 7.53
N VAL A 239 -1.82 21.52 7.00
CA VAL A 239 -3.03 21.20 7.78
C VAL A 239 -3.03 19.74 8.23
N ALA A 240 -2.58 18.83 7.37
CA ALA A 240 -2.53 17.39 7.68
C ALA A 240 -1.33 17.02 8.58
N GLY A 241 -0.23 17.75 8.48
CA GLY A 241 0.93 17.62 9.36
C GLY A 241 1.20 18.94 10.07
N THR A 242 1.16 18.99 11.37
CA THR A 242 1.56 20.13 12.20
C THR A 242 3.07 20.45 12.08
N VAL A 243 3.62 20.37 10.89
CA VAL A 243 5.03 20.67 10.62
C VAL A 243 5.14 22.06 10.05
N THR A 244 5.62 22.97 10.88
CA THR A 244 6.21 24.22 10.41
C THR A 244 7.44 23.87 9.58
N PRO A 245 7.49 24.13 8.26
CA PRO A 245 8.74 24.03 7.53
C PRO A 245 9.72 25.00 8.21
N LYS A 246 10.85 24.50 8.71
CA LYS A 246 11.92 25.38 9.18
C LYS A 246 12.25 26.35 8.05
N GLY A 247 11.84 27.63 8.18
CA GLY A 247 12.16 28.68 7.21
C GLY A 247 10.99 29.51 6.65
N LEU A 248 9.74 29.29 7.09
CA LEU A 248 8.67 30.25 6.77
C LEU A 248 8.61 31.32 7.88
N PRO A 249 8.59 32.63 7.53
CA PRO A 249 8.35 33.67 8.52
C PRO A 249 6.95 33.47 9.11
N THR A 250 6.87 33.46 10.42
CA THR A 250 5.60 33.54 11.15
C THR A 250 4.90 34.81 10.69
N ALA A 251 3.79 34.69 10.01
CA ALA A 251 2.88 35.81 9.82
C ALA A 251 2.40 36.19 11.22
N SER A 252 2.86 37.33 11.70
CA SER A 252 2.35 37.99 12.90
C SER A 252 0.86 38.29 12.68
N LEU A 253 0.02 37.74 13.53
CA LEU A 253 -1.35 38.18 13.75
C LEU A 253 -1.35 39.54 14.40
#